data_01644fe90686fe277ca8d7a4c41efd95
#
_entry.id   01644fe90686fe277ca8d7a4c41efd95
#
_cell.length_a   1.000
_cell.length_b   1.000
_cell.length_c   1.000
_cell.angle_alpha   90.00
_cell.angle_beta   90.00
_cell.angle_gamma   90.00
#
_symmetry.space_group_name_H-M   'P 1'
#
loop_
_entity.id
_entity.type
_entity.pdbx_description
1 polymer ?
#
loop_
_entity_poly.entity_id
_entity_poly.type
_entity_poly.pdbx_seq_one_letter_code
_entity_poly.pdbx_strand_id
1 'polypeptide(L)'
;MGKIIVLEDNTLFAEIVCRWLQREGWKTETVTNISRAKKMMEKADADDIVLADLRLPDGESTALLEWMRKNGMEQPFIVMTDYAEVHTAVSAMKLGSVDYIPKKLLEDKLMPTINGIVKKQMAAKATLSAAPIFQRDSAAFRQIKERIRLVAPTDMSVLILGENGTGKEHIAQRIHTKSKRSSKPFVSVDCGSISPSLAQSAFFGHIKGAFTGADANKVGYFQEANGGTLFLDEVGNLPYEIQQMLLRVIQERKYRPVGAKEDKNCNVRIVAATNEDLVKAVMEKRFRQDLLYRLQDFTITLPPLRNCREDIMPLAEFFREQSN
;
A
#
# COMPACT_ATOMS: atom_id res chain seq x y z
N MET A 1 5.83 -2.80 15.58
CA MET A 1 4.76 -1.79 15.63
C MET A 1 5.23 -0.70 16.59
N GLY A 2 5.30 0.54 16.13
CA GLY A 2 5.68 1.68 16.97
C GLY A 2 4.68 1.92 18.09
N LYS A 3 5.00 2.82 19.00
CA LYS A 3 4.10 3.30 20.07
C LYS A 3 3.43 4.61 19.64
N ILE A 4 2.37 4.99 20.35
CA ILE A 4 1.74 6.31 20.22
C ILE A 4 2.15 7.17 21.40
N ILE A 5 2.79 8.30 21.11
CA ILE A 5 3.20 9.29 22.10
C ILE A 5 2.07 10.32 22.18
N VAL A 6 1.37 10.34 23.31
CA VAL A 6 0.26 11.26 23.57
C VAL A 6 0.78 12.47 24.34
N LEU A 7 0.77 13.63 23.70
CA LEU A 7 1.19 14.92 24.26
C LEU A 7 -0.04 15.73 24.64
N GLU A 8 -0.36 15.73 25.92
CA GLU A 8 -1.57 16.31 26.50
C GLU A 8 -1.30 16.72 27.96
N ASP A 9 -1.63 17.93 28.32
CA ASP A 9 -1.44 18.44 29.70
C ASP A 9 -2.60 18.06 30.65
N ASN A 10 -3.79 17.84 30.08
CA ASN A 10 -4.92 17.29 30.83
C ASN A 10 -4.74 15.79 31.07
N THR A 11 -4.30 15.41 32.25
CA THR A 11 -3.98 14.03 32.63
C THR A 11 -5.18 13.09 32.50
N LEU A 12 -6.40 13.55 32.83
CA LEU A 12 -7.62 12.74 32.72
C LEU A 12 -7.94 12.45 31.25
N PHE A 13 -7.84 13.45 30.39
CA PHE A 13 -8.08 13.26 28.97
C PHE A 13 -7.01 12.36 28.34
N ALA A 14 -5.74 12.56 28.69
CA ALA A 14 -4.64 11.69 28.27
C ALA A 14 -4.88 10.22 28.65
N GLU A 15 -5.33 9.96 29.89
CA GLU A 15 -5.67 8.60 30.33
C GLU A 15 -6.80 7.97 29.53
N ILE A 16 -7.87 8.72 29.23
CA ILE A 16 -9.00 8.23 28.42
C ILE A 16 -8.53 7.81 27.02
N VAL A 17 -7.76 8.69 26.38
CA VAL A 17 -7.20 8.42 25.03
C VAL A 17 -6.26 7.22 25.06
N CYS A 18 -5.36 7.14 26.05
CA CYS A 18 -4.45 6.02 26.18
C CYS A 18 -5.17 4.69 26.41
N ARG A 19 -6.17 4.65 27.31
CA ARG A 19 -6.97 3.42 27.54
C ARG A 19 -7.70 2.96 26.29
N TRP A 20 -8.22 3.89 25.52
CA TRP A 20 -8.86 3.59 24.26
C TRP A 20 -7.87 3.03 23.24
N LEU A 21 -6.74 3.68 23.02
CA LEU A 21 -5.68 3.19 22.12
C LEU A 21 -5.12 1.82 22.54
N GLN A 22 -4.98 1.59 23.86
CA GLN A 22 -4.53 0.30 24.40
C GLN A 22 -5.54 -0.83 24.15
N ARG A 23 -6.85 -0.56 24.17
CA ARG A 23 -7.89 -1.52 23.78
C ARG A 23 -7.79 -1.91 22.30
N GLU A 24 -7.35 -0.97 21.46
CA GLU A 24 -7.07 -1.20 20.05
C GLU A 24 -5.68 -1.86 19.79
N GLY A 25 -4.96 -2.25 20.86
CA GLY A 25 -3.69 -2.96 20.81
C GLY A 25 -2.43 -2.10 20.68
N TRP A 26 -2.54 -0.77 20.88
CA TRP A 26 -1.40 0.13 20.80
C TRP A 26 -0.66 0.27 22.13
N LYS A 27 0.68 0.34 22.06
CA LYS A 27 1.49 0.83 23.18
C LYS A 27 1.41 2.36 23.20
N THR A 28 1.19 2.93 24.38
CA THR A 28 1.08 4.38 24.56
C THR A 28 2.08 4.89 25.58
N GLU A 29 2.56 6.11 25.37
CA GLU A 29 3.41 6.84 26.30
C GLU A 29 2.91 8.28 26.36
N THR A 30 2.86 8.88 27.58
CA THR A 30 2.28 10.21 27.77
C THR A 30 3.34 11.23 28.15
N VAL A 31 3.20 12.44 27.62
CA VAL A 31 3.99 13.63 28.01
C VAL A 31 3.08 14.84 28.11
N THR A 32 3.42 15.76 29.01
CA THR A 32 2.55 16.88 29.36
C THR A 32 3.00 18.24 28.84
N ASN A 33 4.16 18.32 28.20
CA ASN A 33 4.68 19.56 27.64
C ASN A 33 5.70 19.31 26.51
N ILE A 34 5.96 20.35 25.71
CA ILE A 34 6.86 20.31 24.53
C ILE A 34 8.31 19.99 24.95
N SER A 35 8.77 20.55 26.05
CA SER A 35 10.16 20.40 26.53
C SER A 35 10.49 18.94 26.87
N ARG A 36 9.55 18.20 27.46
CA ARG A 36 9.68 16.76 27.73
C ARG A 36 9.50 15.95 26.44
N ALA A 37 8.56 16.36 25.57
CA ALA A 37 8.34 15.71 24.29
C ALA A 37 9.62 15.72 23.43
N LYS A 38 10.35 16.85 23.35
CA LYS A 38 11.62 16.91 22.61
C LYS A 38 12.63 15.87 23.11
N LYS A 39 12.82 15.73 24.42
CA LYS A 39 13.71 14.71 25.01
C LYS A 39 13.27 13.28 24.70
N MET A 40 11.96 13.05 24.62
CA MET A 40 11.40 11.75 24.26
C MET A 40 11.60 11.45 22.79
N MET A 41 11.40 12.44 21.92
CA MET A 41 11.58 12.30 20.47
C MET A 41 13.02 11.97 20.07
N GLU A 42 14.03 12.39 20.84
CA GLU A 42 15.44 12.00 20.62
C GLU A 42 15.67 10.48 20.72
N LYS A 43 14.77 9.76 21.40
CA LYS A 43 14.82 8.30 21.60
C LYS A 43 13.66 7.56 20.93
N ALA A 44 12.83 8.28 20.18
CA ALA A 44 11.67 7.72 19.54
C ALA A 44 12.05 6.94 18.26
N ASP A 45 11.40 5.82 18.02
CA ASP A 45 11.57 5.05 16.82
C ASP A 45 10.91 5.74 15.60
N ALA A 46 11.39 5.45 14.41
CA ALA A 46 10.83 6.01 13.16
C ALA A 46 9.35 5.67 12.95
N ASP A 47 8.87 4.59 13.57
CA ASP A 47 7.48 4.13 13.47
C ASP A 47 6.55 4.72 14.53
N ASP A 48 7.09 5.44 15.51
CA ASP A 48 6.29 6.04 16.56
C ASP A 48 5.39 7.13 15.97
N ILE A 49 4.16 7.24 16.49
CA ILE A 49 3.18 8.23 16.07
C ILE A 49 3.02 9.26 17.21
N VAL A 50 3.07 10.54 16.88
CA VAL A 50 2.82 11.62 17.85
C VAL A 50 1.37 12.07 17.70
N LEU A 51 0.62 12.04 18.82
CA LEU A 51 -0.72 12.59 18.95
C LEU A 51 -0.65 13.74 19.97
N ALA A 52 -0.74 14.97 19.52
CA ALA A 52 -0.47 16.14 20.33
C ALA A 52 -1.66 17.09 20.43
N ASP A 53 -1.98 17.54 21.64
CA ASP A 53 -2.85 18.71 21.80
C ASP A 53 -2.19 19.94 21.18
N LEU A 54 -2.97 20.78 20.55
CA LEU A 54 -2.51 22.02 19.96
C LEU A 54 -1.91 22.95 21.01
N ARG A 55 -2.61 23.15 22.12
CA ARG A 55 -2.24 24.09 23.18
C ARG A 55 -1.68 23.36 24.41
N LEU A 56 -0.47 23.70 24.76
CA LEU A 56 0.26 23.10 25.87
C LEU A 56 0.77 24.20 26.81
N PRO A 57 1.11 23.91 28.08
CA PRO A 57 1.56 24.90 29.04
C PRO A 57 2.79 25.71 28.60
N ASP A 58 3.65 25.12 27.76
CA ASP A 58 4.89 25.73 27.27
C ASP A 58 4.84 26.12 25.77
N GLY A 59 3.64 26.18 25.14
CA GLY A 59 3.45 26.69 23.79
C GLY A 59 2.50 25.85 22.94
N GLU A 60 2.54 26.06 21.63
CA GLU A 60 1.78 25.26 20.68
C GLU A 60 2.58 24.05 20.20
N SER A 61 1.92 22.89 20.04
CA SER A 61 2.56 21.66 19.54
C SER A 61 3.08 21.77 18.10
N THR A 62 2.62 22.76 17.35
CA THR A 62 3.19 23.13 16.04
C THR A 62 4.67 23.49 16.11
N ALA A 63 5.12 24.08 17.24
CA ALA A 63 6.53 24.37 17.48
C ALA A 63 7.37 23.09 17.69
N LEU A 64 6.79 22.05 18.29
CA LEU A 64 7.42 20.72 18.36
C LEU A 64 7.53 20.11 16.97
N LEU A 65 6.45 20.14 16.17
CA LEU A 65 6.44 19.62 14.80
C LEU A 65 7.51 20.30 13.93
N GLU A 66 7.59 21.62 13.99
CA GLU A 66 8.61 22.38 13.26
C GLU A 66 10.04 21.99 13.69
N TRP A 67 10.27 21.86 15.01
CA TRP A 67 11.54 21.41 15.55
C TRP A 67 11.86 19.97 15.07
N MET A 68 10.92 19.06 15.09
CA MET A 68 11.09 17.70 14.57
C MET A 68 11.53 17.70 13.11
N ARG A 69 10.83 18.45 12.24
CA ARG A 69 11.15 18.53 10.80
C ARG A 69 12.53 19.15 10.56
N LYS A 70 12.93 20.19 11.32
CA LYS A 70 14.28 20.80 11.27
C LYS A 70 15.38 19.83 11.67
N ASN A 71 15.11 18.85 12.54
CA ASN A 71 16.04 17.82 12.96
C ASN A 71 15.94 16.51 12.13
N GLY A 72 15.27 16.52 10.99
CA GLY A 72 15.15 15.36 10.10
C GLY A 72 14.28 14.22 10.64
N MET A 73 13.47 14.49 11.64
CA MET A 73 12.54 13.54 12.23
C MET A 73 11.24 13.50 11.40
N GLU A 74 10.89 12.34 10.86
CA GLU A 74 9.73 12.16 9.96
C GLU A 74 8.55 11.43 10.62
N GLN A 75 8.60 11.19 11.95
CA GLN A 75 7.50 10.52 12.64
C GLN A 75 6.16 11.20 12.32
N PRO A 76 5.10 10.42 12.04
CA PRO A 76 3.76 10.95 11.81
C PRO A 76 3.28 11.76 13.01
N PHE A 77 2.75 12.94 12.74
CA PHE A 77 2.29 13.88 13.73
C PHE A 77 0.82 14.22 13.49
N ILE A 78 -0.03 13.96 14.48
CA ILE A 78 -1.47 14.27 14.46
C ILE A 78 -1.71 15.35 15.51
N VAL A 79 -2.35 16.44 15.11
CA VAL A 79 -2.77 17.49 16.04
C VAL A 79 -4.19 17.21 16.50
N MET A 80 -4.46 17.26 17.79
CA MET A 80 -5.81 17.31 18.36
C MET A 80 -6.07 18.67 19.00
N THR A 81 -7.32 19.10 19.04
CA THR A 81 -7.69 20.42 19.55
C THR A 81 -9.14 20.49 20.01
N ASP A 82 -9.39 21.29 21.01
CA ASP A 82 -10.76 21.62 21.43
C ASP A 82 -11.43 22.59 20.46
N TYR A 83 -10.66 23.47 19.82
CA TYR A 83 -11.15 24.50 18.90
C TYR A 83 -10.56 24.33 17.51
N ALA A 84 -11.40 23.97 16.56
CA ALA A 84 -11.00 23.81 15.16
C ALA A 84 -10.96 25.16 14.44
N GLU A 85 -9.80 25.80 14.43
CA GLU A 85 -9.55 27.03 13.65
C GLU A 85 -8.93 26.64 12.29
N VAL A 86 -9.56 27.12 11.21
CA VAL A 86 -9.13 26.77 9.84
C VAL A 86 -7.69 27.23 9.55
N HIS A 87 -7.29 28.41 10.05
CA HIS A 87 -5.95 28.96 9.83
C HIS A 87 -4.87 28.09 10.48
N THR A 88 -5.09 27.67 11.73
CA THR A 88 -4.15 26.83 12.48
C THR A 88 -4.06 25.43 11.89
N ALA A 89 -5.19 24.87 11.42
CA ALA A 89 -5.21 23.59 10.72
C ALA A 89 -4.36 23.63 9.43
N VAL A 90 -4.53 24.67 8.60
CA VAL A 90 -3.75 24.85 7.37
C VAL A 90 -2.25 25.00 7.69
N SER A 91 -1.90 25.72 8.74
CA SER A 91 -0.50 25.92 9.17
C SER A 91 0.12 24.59 9.64
N ALA A 92 -0.57 23.81 10.44
CA ALA A 92 -0.12 22.49 10.91
C ALA A 92 0.09 21.53 9.72
N MET A 93 -0.85 21.50 8.77
CA MET A 93 -0.73 20.67 7.56
C MET A 93 0.46 21.07 6.67
N LYS A 94 0.73 22.37 6.52
CA LYS A 94 1.91 22.88 5.80
C LYS A 94 3.23 22.51 6.46
N LEU A 95 3.26 22.37 7.78
CA LEU A 95 4.42 21.92 8.54
C LEU A 95 4.62 20.39 8.47
N GLY A 96 3.69 19.66 7.85
CA GLY A 96 3.79 18.22 7.69
C GLY A 96 3.07 17.40 8.77
N SER A 97 2.05 17.97 9.43
CA SER A 97 1.07 17.20 10.19
C SER A 97 0.30 16.26 9.27
N VAL A 98 0.03 15.04 9.72
CA VAL A 98 -0.75 14.06 8.95
C VAL A 98 -2.24 14.39 8.99
N ASP A 99 -2.72 14.87 10.13
CA ASP A 99 -4.12 15.25 10.33
C ASP A 99 -4.25 16.28 11.45
N TYR A 100 -5.42 16.94 11.48
CA TYR A 100 -5.81 17.93 12.49
C TYR A 100 -7.24 17.59 12.95
N ILE A 101 -7.37 17.00 14.14
CA ILE A 101 -8.62 16.38 14.59
C ILE A 101 -9.19 17.14 15.78
N PRO A 102 -10.41 17.69 15.69
CA PRO A 102 -11.13 18.21 16.86
C PRO A 102 -11.32 17.09 17.91
N LYS A 103 -11.05 17.36 19.20
CA LYS A 103 -11.18 16.38 20.29
C LYS A 103 -12.55 15.70 20.32
N LYS A 104 -13.62 16.43 20.00
CA LYS A 104 -15.00 15.90 19.90
C LYS A 104 -15.22 14.87 18.75
N LEU A 105 -14.31 14.82 17.78
CA LEU A 105 -14.36 13.88 16.64
C LEU A 105 -13.26 12.82 16.76
N LEU A 106 -12.55 12.75 17.89
CA LEU A 106 -11.38 11.89 18.03
C LEU A 106 -11.76 10.41 17.90
N GLU A 107 -12.88 9.98 18.50
CA GLU A 107 -13.36 8.59 18.45
C GLU A 107 -13.65 8.14 17.00
N ASP A 108 -14.20 9.01 16.16
CA ASP A 108 -14.58 8.67 14.79
C ASP A 108 -13.38 8.73 13.82
N LYS A 109 -12.43 9.65 14.05
CA LYS A 109 -11.39 9.97 13.06
C LYS A 109 -10.02 9.40 13.39
N LEU A 110 -9.66 9.23 14.68
CA LEU A 110 -8.28 8.88 15.04
C LEU A 110 -7.87 7.51 14.52
N MET A 111 -8.70 6.48 14.71
CA MET A 111 -8.34 5.13 14.23
C MET A 111 -8.25 5.02 12.71
N PRO A 112 -9.17 5.59 11.90
CA PRO A 112 -8.98 5.67 10.45
C PRO A 112 -7.67 6.37 10.04
N THR A 113 -7.30 7.47 10.71
CA THR A 113 -6.04 8.20 10.43
C THR A 113 -4.82 7.35 10.80
N ILE A 114 -4.80 6.72 11.99
CA ILE A 114 -3.71 5.82 12.42
C ILE A 114 -3.56 4.63 11.45
N ASN A 115 -4.66 3.99 11.09
CA ASN A 115 -4.64 2.87 10.13
C ASN A 115 -4.08 3.31 8.76
N GLY A 116 -4.40 4.52 8.30
CA GLY A 116 -3.81 5.13 7.11
C GLY A 116 -2.30 5.33 7.22
N ILE A 117 -1.81 5.77 8.39
CA ILE A 117 -0.38 5.93 8.69
C ILE A 117 0.31 4.57 8.66
N VAL A 118 -0.22 3.59 9.38
CA VAL A 118 0.35 2.23 9.44
C VAL A 118 0.44 1.61 8.05
N LYS A 119 -0.63 1.72 7.26
CA LYS A 119 -0.64 1.23 5.87
C LYS A 119 0.47 1.89 5.04
N LYS A 120 0.68 3.20 5.19
CA LYS A 120 1.78 3.93 4.53
C LYS A 120 3.15 3.51 5.03
N GLN A 121 3.34 3.36 6.33
CA GLN A 121 4.60 2.91 6.94
C GLN A 121 4.93 1.47 6.53
N MET A 122 3.93 0.57 6.51
CA MET A 122 4.10 -0.80 6.02
C MET A 122 4.45 -0.83 4.53
N ALA A 123 3.80 -0.01 3.70
CA ALA A 123 4.13 0.12 2.29
C ALA A 123 5.54 0.71 2.08
N ALA A 124 5.94 1.72 2.85
CA ALA A 124 7.29 2.29 2.82
C ALA A 124 8.34 1.29 3.34
N LYS A 125 8.03 0.51 4.38
CA LYS A 125 8.90 -0.57 4.86
C LYS A 125 8.98 -1.73 3.86
N ALA A 126 7.90 -2.07 3.18
CA ALA A 126 7.93 -3.05 2.10
C ALA A 126 8.79 -2.57 0.91
N THR A 127 8.89 -1.27 0.69
CA THR A 127 9.81 -0.68 -0.30
C THR A 127 11.26 -0.53 0.23
N LEU A 128 11.45 -0.34 1.53
CA LEU A 128 12.77 -0.23 2.19
C LEU A 128 13.31 -1.59 2.68
N SER A 129 12.44 -2.52 3.07
CA SER A 129 12.74 -3.92 3.28
C SER A 129 12.44 -4.72 2.00
N ALA A 130 12.99 -4.30 0.88
CA ALA A 130 13.42 -5.28 -0.07
C ALA A 130 14.50 -6.08 0.66
N ALA A 131 14.09 -7.12 1.39
CA ALA A 131 15.02 -8.19 1.77
C ALA A 131 15.90 -8.41 0.55
N PRO A 132 17.24 -8.52 0.70
CA PRO A 132 18.11 -8.64 -0.44
C PRO A 132 17.55 -9.74 -1.35
N ILE A 133 17.06 -9.34 -2.52
CA ILE A 133 16.39 -10.26 -3.44
C ILE A 133 17.47 -11.15 -4.00
N PHE A 134 17.39 -12.46 -3.75
CA PHE A 134 18.30 -13.42 -4.33
C PHE A 134 18.36 -13.24 -5.85
N GLN A 135 19.55 -12.93 -6.36
CA GLN A 135 19.75 -12.77 -7.78
C GLN A 135 20.11 -14.11 -8.40
N ARG A 136 19.10 -14.82 -8.94
CA ARG A 136 19.32 -16.03 -9.72
C ARG A 136 20.18 -15.70 -10.95
N ASP A 137 21.17 -16.55 -11.22
CA ASP A 137 22.14 -16.33 -12.30
C ASP A 137 22.26 -17.51 -13.28
N SER A 138 21.33 -18.46 -13.17
CA SER A 138 21.17 -19.56 -14.15
C SER A 138 20.98 -19.03 -15.55
N ALA A 139 21.33 -19.85 -16.55
CA ALA A 139 21.15 -19.51 -17.95
C ALA A 139 19.70 -19.11 -18.29
N ALA A 140 18.72 -19.81 -17.71
CA ALA A 140 17.30 -19.49 -17.85
C ALA A 140 16.97 -18.11 -17.25
N PHE A 141 17.51 -17.76 -16.08
CA PHE A 141 17.28 -16.47 -15.46
C PHE A 141 17.98 -15.32 -16.18
N ARG A 142 19.12 -15.54 -16.82
CA ARG A 142 19.76 -14.54 -17.68
C ARG A 142 18.84 -14.16 -18.85
N GLN A 143 18.20 -15.14 -19.50
CA GLN A 143 17.19 -14.86 -20.54
C GLN A 143 15.99 -14.08 -20.00
N ILE A 144 15.50 -14.40 -18.78
CA ILE A 144 14.40 -13.65 -18.14
C ILE A 144 14.85 -12.20 -17.84
N LYS A 145 16.06 -11.98 -17.35
CA LYS A 145 16.63 -10.64 -17.14
C LYS A 145 16.60 -9.80 -18.42
N GLU A 146 16.98 -10.38 -19.55
CA GLU A 146 16.93 -9.70 -20.85
C GLU A 146 15.49 -9.41 -21.29
N ARG A 147 14.56 -10.36 -21.13
CA ARG A 147 13.13 -10.13 -21.44
C ARG A 147 12.55 -9.00 -20.59
N ILE A 148 12.89 -8.94 -19.30
CA ILE A 148 12.49 -7.82 -18.41
C ILE A 148 13.05 -6.51 -18.94
N ARG A 149 14.33 -6.48 -19.35
CA ARG A 149 15.00 -5.28 -19.87
C ARG A 149 14.30 -4.73 -21.12
N LEU A 150 13.81 -5.61 -21.99
CA LEU A 150 13.07 -5.24 -23.19
C LEU A 150 11.68 -4.68 -22.87
N VAL A 151 10.93 -5.32 -21.96
CA VAL A 151 9.53 -4.97 -21.74
C VAL A 151 9.35 -3.86 -20.69
N ALA A 152 10.27 -3.71 -19.72
CA ALA A 152 10.12 -2.75 -18.63
C ALA A 152 9.91 -1.30 -19.12
N PRO A 153 10.63 -0.77 -20.13
CA PRO A 153 10.45 0.60 -20.59
C PRO A 153 9.15 0.86 -21.35
N THR A 154 8.40 -0.19 -21.70
CA THR A 154 7.14 -0.11 -22.47
C THR A 154 5.93 0.00 -21.54
N ASP A 155 4.77 0.35 -22.08
CA ASP A 155 3.48 0.30 -21.36
C ASP A 155 2.67 -0.98 -21.66
N MET A 156 3.28 -1.98 -22.33
CA MET A 156 2.65 -3.27 -22.62
C MET A 156 2.22 -3.97 -21.33
N SER A 157 1.09 -4.66 -21.39
CA SER A 157 0.68 -5.60 -20.35
C SER A 157 1.65 -6.79 -20.33
N VAL A 158 1.97 -7.29 -19.14
CA VAL A 158 2.87 -8.42 -18.98
C VAL A 158 2.18 -9.54 -18.22
N LEU A 159 2.17 -10.73 -18.82
CA LEU A 159 1.69 -11.96 -18.18
C LEU A 159 2.89 -12.79 -17.71
N ILE A 160 2.97 -13.05 -16.41
CA ILE A 160 4.01 -13.86 -15.79
C ILE A 160 3.42 -15.25 -15.49
N LEU A 161 3.96 -16.25 -16.12
CA LEU A 161 3.57 -17.65 -15.92
C LEU A 161 4.61 -18.37 -15.06
N GLY A 162 4.17 -19.18 -14.11
CA GLY A 162 5.08 -19.98 -13.31
C GLY A 162 4.40 -20.60 -12.10
N GLU A 163 4.96 -21.71 -11.63
CA GLU A 163 4.47 -22.43 -10.44
C GLU A 163 4.52 -21.54 -9.19
N ASN A 164 3.82 -21.95 -8.14
CA ASN A 164 3.90 -21.26 -6.84
C ASN A 164 5.34 -21.31 -6.31
N GLY A 165 5.79 -20.22 -5.69
CA GLY A 165 7.15 -20.08 -5.18
C GLY A 165 8.25 -19.78 -6.22
N THR A 166 7.92 -19.62 -7.51
CA THR A 166 8.93 -19.28 -8.54
C THR A 166 9.41 -17.83 -8.50
N GLY A 167 8.76 -16.97 -7.70
CA GLY A 167 9.11 -15.56 -7.55
C GLY A 167 8.42 -14.62 -8.53
N LYS A 168 7.16 -14.93 -8.93
CA LYS A 168 6.36 -14.11 -9.87
C LYS A 168 6.26 -12.65 -9.42
N GLU A 169 5.99 -12.40 -8.14
CA GLU A 169 5.89 -11.06 -7.57
C GLU A 169 7.21 -10.29 -7.68
N HIS A 170 8.34 -10.93 -7.42
CA HIS A 170 9.68 -10.33 -7.58
C HIS A 170 9.96 -9.89 -9.02
N ILE A 171 9.51 -10.68 -9.99
CA ILE A 171 9.64 -10.32 -11.41
C ILE A 171 8.75 -9.13 -11.74
N ALA A 172 7.51 -9.09 -11.25
CA ALA A 172 6.60 -7.95 -11.43
C ALA A 172 7.20 -6.67 -10.84
N GLN A 173 7.76 -6.73 -9.63
CA GLN A 173 8.43 -5.61 -8.99
C GLN A 173 9.66 -5.15 -9.76
N ARG A 174 10.46 -6.08 -10.31
CA ARG A 174 11.61 -5.75 -11.19
C ARG A 174 11.18 -5.08 -12.49
N ILE A 175 10.07 -5.50 -13.09
CA ILE A 175 9.50 -4.84 -14.27
C ILE A 175 9.13 -3.40 -13.93
N HIS A 176 8.46 -3.18 -12.80
CA HIS A 176 8.08 -1.85 -12.35
C HIS A 176 9.30 -0.95 -12.07
N THR A 177 10.27 -1.42 -11.28
CA THR A 177 11.46 -0.63 -10.89
C THR A 177 12.35 -0.26 -12.08
N LYS A 178 12.32 -1.04 -13.18
CA LYS A 178 13.03 -0.73 -14.42
C LYS A 178 12.18 0.00 -15.47
N SER A 179 10.93 0.35 -15.13
CA SER A 179 10.01 1.04 -16.02
C SER A 179 10.12 2.56 -15.92
N LYS A 180 9.48 3.27 -16.85
CA LYS A 180 9.28 4.73 -16.77
C LYS A 180 8.39 5.15 -15.60
N ARG A 181 7.75 4.18 -14.93
CA ARG A 181 6.85 4.38 -13.79
C ARG A 181 7.49 4.01 -12.44
N SER A 182 8.80 3.83 -12.38
CA SER A 182 9.54 3.36 -11.19
C SER A 182 9.35 4.24 -9.94
N SER A 183 9.09 5.55 -10.12
CA SER A 183 8.79 6.50 -9.04
C SER A 183 7.29 6.64 -8.72
N LYS A 184 6.44 5.87 -9.39
CA LYS A 184 4.98 5.90 -9.23
C LYS A 184 4.50 4.71 -8.40
N PRO A 185 3.23 4.70 -7.95
CA PRO A 185 2.73 3.59 -7.14
C PRO A 185 2.88 2.23 -7.81
N PHE A 186 3.28 1.22 -7.02
CA PHE A 186 3.17 -0.20 -7.34
C PHE A 186 2.15 -0.81 -6.38
N VAL A 187 1.01 -1.21 -6.89
CA VAL A 187 -0.07 -1.82 -6.10
C VAL A 187 -0.14 -3.29 -6.44
N SER A 188 0.09 -4.15 -5.43
CA SER A 188 -0.01 -5.61 -5.56
C SER A 188 -1.35 -6.09 -5.02
N VAL A 189 -2.03 -6.94 -5.78
CA VAL A 189 -3.34 -7.49 -5.44
C VAL A 189 -3.30 -8.99 -5.66
N ASP A 190 -3.52 -9.75 -4.59
CA ASP A 190 -3.78 -11.19 -4.67
C ASP A 190 -5.27 -11.41 -4.99
N CYS A 191 -5.55 -11.85 -6.22
CA CYS A 191 -6.90 -12.08 -6.69
C CYS A 191 -7.59 -13.26 -6.00
N GLY A 192 -6.84 -14.21 -5.45
CA GLY A 192 -7.37 -15.36 -4.72
C GLY A 192 -7.88 -15.01 -3.32
N SER A 193 -7.34 -13.95 -2.72
CA SER A 193 -7.72 -13.53 -1.36
C SER A 193 -8.99 -12.67 -1.31
N ILE A 194 -9.52 -12.20 -2.44
CA ILE A 194 -10.65 -11.28 -2.48
C ILE A 194 -11.96 -12.05 -2.65
N SER A 195 -12.88 -11.90 -1.69
CA SER A 195 -14.21 -12.49 -1.84
C SER A 195 -14.94 -11.91 -3.07
N PRO A 196 -15.65 -12.75 -3.86
CA PRO A 196 -16.37 -12.29 -5.06
C PRO A 196 -17.32 -11.10 -4.79
N SER A 197 -18.01 -11.11 -3.65
CA SER A 197 -18.95 -10.05 -3.25
C SER A 197 -18.30 -8.68 -3.00
N LEU A 198 -17.02 -8.65 -2.61
CA LEU A 198 -16.27 -7.42 -2.33
C LEU A 198 -15.36 -7.01 -3.50
N ALA A 199 -15.15 -7.88 -4.47
CA ALA A 199 -14.17 -7.69 -5.53
C ALA A 199 -14.43 -6.39 -6.32
N GLN A 200 -15.68 -6.12 -6.72
CA GLN A 200 -16.01 -4.91 -7.46
C GLN A 200 -15.66 -3.64 -6.68
N SER A 201 -16.03 -3.59 -5.40
CA SER A 201 -15.69 -2.46 -4.51
C SER A 201 -14.19 -2.34 -4.24
N ALA A 202 -13.46 -3.47 -4.12
CA ALA A 202 -12.02 -3.46 -3.90
C ALA A 202 -11.26 -2.92 -5.12
N PHE A 203 -11.62 -3.38 -6.32
CA PHE A 203 -10.94 -2.95 -7.55
C PHE A 203 -11.29 -1.52 -7.97
N PHE A 204 -12.58 -1.14 -7.94
CA PHE A 204 -13.06 0.10 -8.55
C PHE A 204 -13.46 1.17 -7.53
N GLY A 205 -13.50 0.80 -6.23
CA GLY A 205 -14.01 1.68 -5.19
C GLY A 205 -15.54 1.80 -5.21
N HIS A 206 -16.09 2.50 -4.24
CA HIS A 206 -17.52 2.81 -4.17
C HIS A 206 -17.78 4.19 -3.59
N ILE A 207 -18.94 4.75 -3.90
CA ILE A 207 -19.47 5.95 -3.24
C ILE A 207 -20.33 5.55 -2.05
N LYS A 208 -20.47 6.44 -1.07
CA LYS A 208 -21.37 6.27 0.06
C LYS A 208 -22.79 5.95 -0.42
N GLY A 209 -23.42 4.93 0.17
CA GLY A 209 -24.78 4.48 -0.17
C GLY A 209 -24.87 3.60 -1.42
N ALA A 210 -23.76 3.15 -2.00
CA ALA A 210 -23.76 2.31 -3.20
C ALA A 210 -24.38 0.90 -2.98
N PHE A 211 -24.30 0.40 -1.76
CA PHE A 211 -24.91 -0.88 -1.31
C PHE A 211 -25.09 -0.86 0.21
N THR A 212 -25.79 -1.84 0.77
CA THR A 212 -25.98 -1.98 2.23
C THR A 212 -24.63 -2.18 2.92
N GLY A 213 -24.25 -1.25 3.82
CA GLY A 213 -22.93 -1.22 4.49
C GLY A 213 -21.89 -0.32 3.80
N ALA A 214 -22.26 0.42 2.75
CA ALA A 214 -21.40 1.45 2.14
C ALA A 214 -21.52 2.79 2.90
N ASP A 215 -21.01 2.85 4.13
CA ASP A 215 -21.16 4.01 5.02
C ASP A 215 -20.27 5.19 4.64
N ALA A 216 -19.21 4.94 3.88
CA ALA A 216 -18.26 5.96 3.41
C ALA A 216 -17.83 5.70 1.96
N ASN A 217 -17.21 6.71 1.32
CA ASN A 217 -16.55 6.50 0.04
C ASN A 217 -15.28 5.65 0.23
N LYS A 218 -15.06 4.68 -0.65
CA LYS A 218 -13.84 3.86 -0.65
C LYS A 218 -13.09 4.00 -1.97
N VAL A 219 -11.78 4.22 -1.87
CA VAL A 219 -10.86 4.21 -3.01
C VAL A 219 -10.59 2.76 -3.40
N GLY A 220 -10.58 2.46 -4.71
CA GLY A 220 -10.26 1.13 -5.23
C GLY A 220 -8.83 1.06 -5.78
N TYR A 221 -8.35 -0.17 -6.01
CA TYR A 221 -6.98 -0.44 -6.46
C TYR A 221 -6.60 0.29 -7.76
N PHE A 222 -7.53 0.49 -8.69
CA PHE A 222 -7.27 1.26 -9.91
C PHE A 222 -6.96 2.73 -9.64
N GLN A 223 -7.60 3.33 -8.64
CA GLN A 223 -7.31 4.70 -8.24
C GLN A 223 -6.00 4.77 -7.46
N GLU A 224 -5.73 3.80 -6.59
CA GLU A 224 -4.47 3.71 -5.84
C GLU A 224 -3.26 3.55 -6.77
N ALA A 225 -3.40 2.73 -7.84
CA ALA A 225 -2.35 2.48 -8.82
C ALA A 225 -2.24 3.55 -9.91
N ASN A 226 -3.06 4.59 -9.89
CA ASN A 226 -3.13 5.56 -11.00
C ASN A 226 -1.80 6.26 -11.25
N GLY A 227 -1.37 6.29 -12.50
CA GLY A 227 -0.05 6.76 -12.94
C GLY A 227 1.06 5.70 -12.80
N GLY A 228 0.82 4.61 -12.06
CA GLY A 228 1.77 3.57 -11.70
C GLY A 228 1.52 2.20 -12.37
N THR A 229 1.70 1.16 -11.58
CA THR A 229 1.56 -0.25 -12.00
C THR A 229 0.63 -0.99 -11.04
N LEU A 230 -0.34 -1.70 -11.58
CA LEU A 230 -1.17 -2.66 -10.83
C LEU A 230 -0.68 -4.07 -11.15
N PHE A 231 -0.22 -4.78 -10.14
CA PHE A 231 0.15 -6.17 -10.20
C PHE A 231 -1.00 -7.05 -9.71
N LEU A 232 -1.44 -7.96 -10.54
CA LEU A 232 -2.52 -8.92 -10.27
C LEU A 232 -1.93 -10.31 -10.13
N ASP A 233 -1.74 -10.77 -8.90
CA ASP A 233 -1.31 -12.15 -8.66
C ASP A 233 -2.51 -13.10 -8.68
N GLU A 234 -2.28 -14.33 -9.10
CA GLU A 234 -3.30 -15.35 -9.29
C GLU A 234 -4.51 -14.86 -10.12
N VAL A 235 -4.23 -14.18 -11.25
CA VAL A 235 -5.26 -13.56 -12.08
C VAL A 235 -6.34 -14.52 -12.60
N GLY A 236 -6.04 -15.83 -12.67
CA GLY A 236 -7.01 -16.88 -12.99
C GLY A 236 -8.17 -16.98 -12.01
N ASN A 237 -7.99 -16.53 -10.76
CA ASN A 237 -9.01 -16.54 -9.71
C ASN A 237 -9.97 -15.33 -9.75
N LEU A 238 -9.78 -14.40 -10.70
CA LEU A 238 -10.68 -13.24 -10.81
C LEU A 238 -12.12 -13.67 -11.12
N PRO A 239 -13.13 -13.17 -10.37
CA PRO A 239 -14.53 -13.37 -10.72
C PRO A 239 -14.82 -12.89 -12.14
N TYR A 240 -15.68 -13.61 -12.85
CA TYR A 240 -15.97 -13.35 -14.28
C TYR A 240 -16.45 -11.92 -14.57
N GLU A 241 -17.22 -11.34 -13.64
CA GLU A 241 -17.68 -9.95 -13.74
C GLU A 241 -16.53 -8.94 -13.64
N ILE A 242 -15.55 -9.22 -12.78
CA ILE A 242 -14.36 -8.37 -12.62
C ILE A 242 -13.48 -8.45 -13.88
N GLN A 243 -13.39 -9.61 -14.50
CA GLN A 243 -12.66 -9.77 -15.77
C GLN A 243 -13.22 -8.85 -16.86
N GLN A 244 -14.56 -8.72 -16.95
CA GLN A 244 -15.20 -7.81 -17.92
C GLN A 244 -14.85 -6.34 -17.63
N MET A 245 -14.91 -5.93 -16.36
CA MET A 245 -14.59 -4.57 -15.97
C MET A 245 -13.10 -4.26 -16.15
N LEU A 246 -12.22 -5.21 -15.83
CA LEU A 246 -10.78 -5.10 -16.08
C LEU A 246 -10.47 -4.90 -17.57
N LEU A 247 -11.11 -5.68 -18.43
CA LEU A 247 -10.97 -5.52 -19.88
C LEU A 247 -11.32 -4.10 -20.32
N ARG A 248 -12.43 -3.55 -19.81
CA ARG A 248 -12.84 -2.17 -20.11
C ARG A 248 -11.78 -1.16 -19.68
N VAL A 249 -11.20 -1.32 -18.48
CA VAL A 249 -10.13 -0.43 -18.01
C VAL A 249 -8.90 -0.49 -18.90
N ILE A 250 -8.50 -1.69 -19.34
CA ILE A 250 -7.33 -1.85 -20.23
C ILE A 250 -7.58 -1.17 -21.58
N GLN A 251 -8.79 -1.28 -22.13
CA GLN A 251 -9.14 -0.78 -23.47
C GLN A 251 -9.45 0.73 -23.47
N GLU A 252 -10.31 1.18 -22.54
CA GLU A 252 -10.85 2.54 -22.53
C GLU A 252 -10.07 3.50 -21.63
N ARG A 253 -9.18 2.97 -20.77
CA ARG A 253 -8.47 3.76 -19.74
C ARG A 253 -9.44 4.50 -18.81
N LYS A 254 -10.59 3.90 -18.54
CA LYS A 254 -11.65 4.43 -17.70
C LYS A 254 -12.27 3.32 -16.85
N TYR A 255 -12.73 3.68 -15.67
CA TYR A 255 -13.52 2.80 -14.81
C TYR A 255 -14.62 3.60 -14.10
N ARG A 256 -15.62 2.91 -13.57
CA ARG A 256 -16.69 3.51 -12.79
C ARG A 256 -16.72 2.94 -11.38
N PRO A 257 -16.59 3.77 -10.33
CA PRO A 257 -16.83 3.33 -8.95
C PRO A 257 -18.26 2.83 -8.78
N VAL A 258 -18.44 1.86 -7.88
CA VAL A 258 -19.77 1.30 -7.59
C VAL A 258 -20.71 2.42 -7.08
N GLY A 259 -21.90 2.51 -7.67
CA GLY A 259 -22.88 3.55 -7.36
C GLY A 259 -22.61 4.92 -7.99
N ALA A 260 -21.45 5.17 -8.60
CA ALA A 260 -21.15 6.43 -9.26
C ALA A 260 -21.85 6.56 -10.62
N LYS A 261 -22.22 7.79 -10.98
CA LYS A 261 -22.84 8.11 -12.30
C LYS A 261 -21.78 8.34 -13.39
N GLU A 262 -20.59 8.76 -13.02
CA GLU A 262 -19.55 9.18 -13.96
C GLU A 262 -18.37 8.22 -13.97
N ASP A 263 -17.73 8.11 -15.13
CA ASP A 263 -16.49 7.35 -15.31
C ASP A 263 -15.29 8.19 -14.86
N LYS A 264 -14.29 7.53 -14.28
CA LYS A 264 -13.00 8.12 -13.92
C LYS A 264 -11.92 7.67 -14.89
N ASN A 265 -11.05 8.57 -15.29
CA ASN A 265 -9.87 8.24 -16.08
C ASN A 265 -8.87 7.42 -15.24
N CYS A 266 -8.19 6.47 -15.90
CA CYS A 266 -7.24 5.57 -15.27
C CYS A 266 -6.04 5.33 -16.18
N ASN A 267 -4.86 5.71 -15.73
CA ASN A 267 -3.61 5.45 -16.44
C ASN A 267 -2.76 4.48 -15.63
N VAL A 268 -3.05 3.19 -15.75
CA VAL A 268 -2.38 2.13 -15.01
C VAL A 268 -1.76 1.14 -15.99
N ARG A 269 -0.50 0.74 -15.72
CA ARG A 269 0.12 -0.40 -16.38
C ARG A 269 -0.27 -1.68 -15.66
N ILE A 270 -0.69 -2.70 -16.39
CA ILE A 270 -1.06 -4.01 -15.84
C ILE A 270 0.11 -4.99 -15.96
N VAL A 271 0.43 -5.64 -14.85
CA VAL A 271 1.29 -6.83 -14.79
C VAL A 271 0.45 -7.92 -14.11
N ALA A 272 0.25 -9.04 -14.76
CA ALA A 272 -0.54 -10.15 -14.22
C ALA A 272 0.33 -11.39 -14.04
N ALA A 273 0.02 -12.20 -13.05
CA ALA A 273 0.70 -13.46 -12.80
C ALA A 273 -0.30 -14.59 -12.53
N THR A 274 0.06 -15.80 -12.92
CA THR A 274 -0.72 -17.01 -12.63
C THR A 274 0.16 -18.25 -12.68
N ASN A 275 -0.27 -19.28 -11.96
CA ASN A 275 0.25 -20.65 -12.06
C ASN A 275 -0.68 -21.54 -12.90
N GLU A 276 -1.86 -21.04 -13.28
CA GLU A 276 -2.89 -21.75 -14.00
C GLU A 276 -2.72 -21.64 -15.53
N ASP A 277 -3.14 -22.66 -16.26
CA ASP A 277 -3.28 -22.61 -17.70
C ASP A 277 -4.55 -21.81 -18.07
N LEU A 278 -4.36 -20.53 -18.40
CA LEU A 278 -5.47 -19.65 -18.77
C LEU A 278 -6.14 -20.06 -20.10
N VAL A 279 -5.47 -20.76 -21.00
CA VAL A 279 -6.08 -21.27 -22.24
C VAL A 279 -7.11 -22.35 -21.89
N LYS A 280 -6.75 -23.25 -20.98
CA LYS A 280 -7.68 -24.23 -20.46
C LYS A 280 -8.85 -23.57 -19.70
N ALA A 281 -8.57 -22.56 -18.86
CA ALA A 281 -9.61 -21.79 -18.15
C ALA A 281 -10.59 -21.08 -19.12
N VAL A 282 -10.11 -20.64 -20.30
CA VAL A 282 -10.98 -20.09 -21.37
C VAL A 282 -11.88 -21.18 -21.95
N MET A 283 -11.35 -22.36 -22.24
CA MET A 283 -12.14 -23.48 -22.74
C MET A 283 -13.22 -23.93 -21.77
N GLU A 284 -12.92 -23.85 -20.46
CA GLU A 284 -13.83 -24.13 -19.35
C GLU A 284 -14.78 -22.97 -19.03
N LYS A 285 -14.74 -21.85 -19.77
CA LYS A 285 -15.55 -20.65 -19.58
C LYS A 285 -15.37 -19.97 -18.21
N ARG A 286 -14.27 -20.23 -17.52
CA ARG A 286 -13.88 -19.58 -16.27
C ARG A 286 -13.11 -18.28 -16.49
N PHE A 287 -12.43 -18.17 -17.62
CA PHE A 287 -11.68 -17.00 -18.01
C PHE A 287 -12.11 -16.48 -19.40
N ARG A 288 -12.09 -15.17 -19.59
CA ARG A 288 -12.48 -14.54 -20.86
C ARG A 288 -11.32 -14.55 -21.84
N GLN A 289 -11.58 -14.98 -23.04
CA GLN A 289 -10.59 -15.03 -24.13
C GLN A 289 -10.09 -13.63 -24.52
N ASP A 290 -11.00 -12.65 -24.57
CA ASP A 290 -10.67 -11.26 -24.91
C ASP A 290 -9.75 -10.61 -23.87
N LEU A 291 -9.96 -10.89 -22.58
CA LEU A 291 -9.07 -10.44 -21.52
C LEU A 291 -7.70 -11.11 -21.61
N LEU A 292 -7.65 -12.42 -21.85
CA LEU A 292 -6.39 -13.16 -22.01
C LEU A 292 -5.51 -12.50 -23.08
N TYR A 293 -6.06 -12.19 -24.25
CA TYR A 293 -5.32 -11.52 -25.32
C TYR A 293 -4.77 -10.16 -24.92
N ARG A 294 -5.46 -9.42 -24.06
CA ARG A 294 -4.99 -8.12 -23.57
C ARG A 294 -3.97 -8.18 -22.44
N LEU A 295 -3.95 -9.27 -21.69
CA LEU A 295 -2.96 -9.48 -20.64
C LEU A 295 -1.65 -10.06 -21.18
N GLN A 296 -1.67 -10.80 -22.26
CA GLN A 296 -0.52 -11.50 -22.84
C GLN A 296 0.20 -10.73 -23.96
N ASP A 297 0.14 -9.37 -23.97
CA ASP A 297 0.93 -8.56 -24.93
C ASP A 297 2.41 -8.96 -24.87
N PHE A 298 2.91 -9.28 -23.67
CA PHE A 298 4.23 -9.84 -23.44
C PHE A 298 4.16 -10.92 -22.35
N THR A 299 4.68 -12.12 -22.64
CA THR A 299 4.65 -13.23 -21.66
C THR A 299 6.04 -13.55 -21.16
N ILE A 300 6.20 -13.72 -19.85
CA ILE A 300 7.43 -14.21 -19.20
C ILE A 300 7.10 -15.51 -18.46
N THR A 301 7.74 -16.62 -18.85
CA THR A 301 7.58 -17.90 -18.15
C THR A 301 8.75 -18.16 -17.22
N LEU A 302 8.45 -18.41 -15.96
CA LEU A 302 9.43 -18.69 -14.91
C LEU A 302 9.61 -20.20 -14.76
N PRO A 303 10.81 -20.72 -14.92
CA PRO A 303 11.07 -22.13 -14.68
C PRO A 303 11.03 -22.44 -13.17
N PRO A 304 10.48 -23.58 -12.78
CA PRO A 304 10.57 -24.06 -11.39
C PRO A 304 12.02 -24.34 -11.00
N LEU A 305 12.31 -24.27 -9.71
CA LEU A 305 13.69 -24.38 -9.18
C LEU A 305 14.35 -25.72 -9.58
N ARG A 306 13.58 -26.81 -9.68
CA ARG A 306 14.07 -28.11 -10.13
C ARG A 306 14.67 -28.13 -11.54
N ASN A 307 14.29 -27.15 -12.39
CA ASN A 307 14.82 -26.96 -13.74
C ASN A 307 16.03 -25.99 -13.77
N CYS A 308 16.41 -25.43 -12.62
CA CYS A 308 17.53 -24.48 -12.46
C CYS A 308 18.40 -24.94 -11.29
N ARG A 309 18.97 -26.14 -11.39
CA ARG A 309 19.72 -26.80 -10.29
C ARG A 309 20.89 -25.97 -9.80
N GLU A 310 21.53 -25.20 -10.68
CA GLU A 310 22.61 -24.26 -10.37
C GLU A 310 22.22 -23.13 -9.41
N ASP A 311 20.92 -22.78 -9.34
CA ASP A 311 20.42 -21.76 -8.41
C ASP A 311 20.09 -22.32 -7.01
N ILE A 312 20.07 -23.65 -6.79
CA ILE A 312 19.61 -24.28 -5.55
C ILE A 312 20.54 -23.95 -4.38
N MET A 313 21.84 -24.22 -4.52
CA MET A 313 22.81 -23.99 -3.43
C MET A 313 22.96 -22.50 -3.10
N PRO A 314 23.14 -21.61 -4.08
CA PRO A 314 23.19 -20.16 -3.80
C PRO A 314 21.92 -19.64 -3.13
N LEU A 315 20.74 -20.16 -3.49
CA LEU A 315 19.48 -19.80 -2.85
C LEU A 315 19.40 -20.27 -1.38
N ALA A 316 19.87 -21.49 -1.11
CA ALA A 316 19.91 -22.03 0.25
C ALA A 316 20.89 -21.22 1.14
N GLU A 317 22.05 -20.86 0.64
CA GLU A 317 23.03 -20.02 1.32
C GLU A 317 22.47 -18.64 1.64
N PHE A 318 21.80 -18.01 0.67
CA PHE A 318 21.14 -16.73 0.83
C PHE A 318 20.11 -16.74 1.98
N PHE A 319 19.23 -17.75 2.05
CA PHE A 319 18.27 -17.88 3.16
C PHE A 319 18.92 -18.20 4.50
N ARG A 320 20.01 -18.97 4.51
CA ARG A 320 20.78 -19.22 5.74
C ARG A 320 21.36 -17.94 6.31
N GLU A 321 21.91 -17.06 5.46
CA GLU A 321 22.48 -15.76 5.87
C GLU A 321 21.41 -14.79 6.41
N GLN A 322 20.17 -14.90 5.96
CA GLN A 322 19.06 -14.08 6.47
C GLN A 322 18.47 -14.59 7.79
N SER A 323 18.73 -15.84 8.14
CA SER A 323 18.19 -16.47 9.36
C SER A 323 19.13 -16.34 10.57
N ASN A 324 20.35 -15.83 10.37
CA ASN A 324 21.32 -15.51 11.41
C ASN A 324 21.32 -14.01 11.72
#